data_a7157c8f693a704217d672a3232a293a
#
_entry.id   a7157c8f693a704217d672a3232a293a
#
_cell.length_a   1.000
_cell.length_b   1.000
_cell.length_c   1.000
_cell.angle_alpha   90.00
_cell.angle_beta   90.00
_cell.angle_gamma   90.00
#
_symmetry.space_group_name_H-M   'P 1'
#
loop_
_entity.id
_entity.type
_entity.pdbx_description
1 polymer ?
#
loop_
_entity_poly.entity_id
_entity_poly.type
_entity_poly.pdbx_seq_one_letter_code
_entity_poly.pdbx_strand_id
1 'polypeptide(L)'
;MIFLERDKGIHPGLIGFDIDCVVADTMEAFIRLAMLDYGIRVLPEEITSFQVESCLAVAPGIIDEIFSRLLLAPVENGLKPMPHAVAVLTEMSACAPVTFITARPEREPVDRWLESNFPQDVYRNSRLVAMGKHEGKAQYVRELGLQYFVDDRVETCIELAQAGIFPIVFAHPWNRGRHSFASIDSWLDIKQRIIINEYVS
;
A
#
# COMPACT_ATOMS: atom_id res chain seq x y z
N MET A 1 11.28 -17.56 15.89
CA MET A 1 12.17 -16.50 15.38
C MET A 1 12.73 -17.01 14.07
N ILE A 2 12.05 -16.75 12.95
CA ILE A 2 12.48 -17.20 11.62
C ILE A 2 13.39 -16.07 11.10
N PHE A 3 14.69 -16.31 11.10
CA PHE A 3 15.65 -15.42 10.47
C PHE A 3 15.39 -15.46 8.96
N LEU A 4 15.04 -14.31 8.37
CA LEU A 4 15.24 -14.07 6.95
C LEU A 4 16.71 -14.39 6.67
N GLU A 5 16.99 -15.35 5.78
CA GLU A 5 18.31 -15.49 5.18
C GLU A 5 18.62 -14.15 4.50
N ARG A 6 19.52 -13.37 5.12
CA ARG A 6 19.81 -11.98 4.75
C ARG A 6 20.48 -11.82 3.37
N ASP A 7 20.77 -12.93 2.66
CA ASP A 7 21.63 -12.94 1.48
C ASP A 7 20.91 -13.26 0.16
N LYS A 8 19.60 -13.53 0.18
CA LYS A 8 18.83 -13.69 -1.07
C LYS A 8 17.73 -12.64 -1.10
N GLY A 9 17.87 -11.67 -2.01
CA GLY A 9 16.84 -10.65 -2.22
C GLY A 9 15.50 -11.30 -2.65
N ILE A 10 14.41 -10.51 -2.64
CA ILE A 10 13.06 -10.96 -2.96
C ILE A 10 12.86 -10.91 -4.48
N HIS A 11 12.41 -12.00 -5.09
CA HIS A 11 12.01 -12.00 -6.50
C HIS A 11 10.73 -11.15 -6.70
N PRO A 12 10.68 -10.23 -7.70
CA PRO A 12 9.54 -9.33 -7.91
C PRO A 12 8.18 -10.03 -8.03
N GLY A 13 8.14 -11.22 -8.61
CA GLY A 13 6.90 -12.02 -8.75
C GLY A 13 6.41 -12.71 -7.47
N LEU A 14 7.14 -12.64 -6.36
CA LEU A 14 6.78 -13.25 -5.08
C LEU A 14 6.27 -12.25 -4.04
N ILE A 15 6.25 -10.96 -4.37
CA ILE A 15 5.82 -9.90 -3.46
C ILE A 15 4.60 -9.17 -4.02
N GLY A 16 3.63 -8.89 -3.15
CA GLY A 16 2.46 -8.07 -3.46
C GLY A 16 2.37 -6.87 -2.54
N PHE A 17 1.50 -5.93 -2.90
CA PHE A 17 1.38 -4.63 -2.25
C PHE A 17 -0.08 -4.28 -1.98
N ASP A 18 -0.35 -3.71 -0.81
CA ASP A 18 -1.57 -2.94 -0.60
C ASP A 18 -1.55 -1.65 -1.41
N ILE A 19 -2.69 -1.00 -1.57
CA ILE A 19 -2.81 0.28 -2.29
C ILE A 19 -2.71 1.46 -1.31
N ASP A 20 -3.64 1.57 -0.37
CA ASP A 20 -3.74 2.74 0.51
C ASP A 20 -2.55 2.81 1.48
N CYS A 21 -1.91 3.96 1.54
CA CYS A 21 -0.72 4.22 2.38
C CYS A 21 0.49 3.30 2.11
N VAL A 22 0.46 2.53 1.01
CA VAL A 22 1.59 1.73 0.52
C VAL A 22 2.00 2.18 -0.88
N VAL A 23 1.10 2.08 -1.84
CA VAL A 23 1.32 2.53 -3.23
C VAL A 23 0.76 3.93 -3.44
N ALA A 24 -0.42 4.21 -2.90
CA ALA A 24 -1.10 5.50 -2.94
C ALA A 24 -0.85 6.28 -1.64
N ASP A 25 -0.53 7.56 -1.76
CA ASP A 25 -0.32 8.46 -0.62
C ASP A 25 -1.67 9.01 -0.11
N THR A 26 -2.46 8.09 0.46
CA THR A 26 -3.84 8.37 0.88
C THR A 26 -3.88 9.40 2.03
N MET A 27 -2.89 9.38 2.93
CA MET A 27 -2.86 10.34 4.03
C MET A 27 -2.40 11.73 3.60
N GLU A 28 -1.49 11.88 2.64
CA GLU A 28 -1.22 13.20 2.02
C GLU A 28 -2.49 13.77 1.41
N ALA A 29 -3.20 12.96 0.63
CA ALA A 29 -4.42 13.41 0.00
C ALA A 29 -5.50 13.80 1.02
N PHE A 30 -5.67 13.04 2.10
CA PHE A 30 -6.56 13.36 3.21
C PHE A 30 -6.19 14.70 3.85
N ILE A 31 -4.93 14.89 4.25
CA ILE A 31 -4.42 16.13 4.89
C ILE A 31 -4.64 17.34 3.97
N ARG A 32 -4.31 17.19 2.69
CA ARG A 32 -4.47 18.25 1.70
C ARG A 32 -5.93 18.63 1.49
N LEU A 33 -6.84 17.65 1.37
CA LEU A 33 -8.27 17.92 1.20
C LEU A 33 -8.90 18.50 2.46
N ALA A 34 -8.51 18.06 3.66
CA ALA A 34 -8.95 18.63 4.92
C ALA A 34 -8.60 20.13 4.99
N MET A 35 -7.40 20.51 4.54
CA MET A 35 -6.98 21.91 4.51
C MET A 35 -7.69 22.71 3.41
N LEU A 36 -7.77 22.19 2.19
CA LEU A 36 -8.31 22.94 1.05
C LEU A 36 -9.81 23.15 1.14
N ASP A 37 -10.57 22.14 1.55
CA ASP A 37 -12.02 22.18 1.49
C ASP A 37 -12.67 22.62 2.80
N TYR A 38 -11.98 22.40 3.94
CA TYR A 38 -12.54 22.67 5.27
C TYR A 38 -11.69 23.64 6.11
N GLY A 39 -10.51 24.05 5.63
CA GLY A 39 -9.59 24.90 6.39
C GLY A 39 -9.01 24.20 7.63
N ILE A 40 -9.06 22.87 7.68
CA ILE A 40 -8.59 22.07 8.81
C ILE A 40 -7.13 21.69 8.57
N ARG A 41 -6.26 22.18 9.46
CA ARG A 41 -4.84 21.82 9.44
C ARG A 41 -4.63 20.55 10.24
N VAL A 42 -4.08 19.53 9.59
CA VAL A 42 -3.64 18.26 10.19
C VAL A 42 -2.16 18.09 9.90
N LEU A 43 -1.38 17.67 10.88
CA LEU A 43 0.02 17.28 10.69
C LEU A 43 0.13 15.76 10.53
N PRO A 44 1.02 15.24 9.69
CA PRO A 44 1.19 13.79 9.52
C PRO A 44 1.43 13.04 10.85
N GLU A 45 2.14 13.67 11.79
CA GLU A 45 2.48 13.11 13.10
C GLU A 45 1.29 12.99 14.05
N GLU A 46 0.20 13.71 13.78
CA GLU A 46 -1.05 13.65 14.56
C GLU A 46 -1.87 12.39 14.21
N ILE A 47 -1.64 11.80 13.02
CA ILE A 47 -2.33 10.59 12.59
C ILE A 47 -1.65 9.38 13.23
N THR A 48 -1.92 9.17 14.50
CA THR A 48 -1.30 8.12 15.33
C THR A 48 -2.13 6.84 15.43
N SER A 49 -3.25 6.76 14.72
CA SER A 49 -4.13 5.59 14.65
C SER A 49 -4.52 5.32 13.20
N PHE A 50 -4.66 4.05 12.83
CA PHE A 50 -5.24 3.65 11.56
C PHE A 50 -6.69 4.18 11.42
N GLN A 51 -7.44 4.15 12.51
CA GLN A 51 -8.74 4.81 12.62
C GLN A 51 -8.52 6.30 12.92
N VAL A 52 -8.50 7.12 11.90
CA VAL A 52 -8.20 8.56 11.95
C VAL A 52 -9.11 9.32 12.92
N GLU A 53 -10.37 8.89 13.03
CA GLU A 53 -11.38 9.44 13.93
C GLU A 53 -10.99 9.31 15.42
N SER A 54 -10.15 8.36 15.75
CA SER A 54 -9.71 8.11 17.12
C SER A 54 -8.56 9.02 17.58
N CYS A 55 -7.89 9.71 16.66
CA CYS A 55 -6.71 10.52 16.97
C CYS A 55 -6.81 11.99 16.53
N LEU A 56 -7.72 12.33 15.62
CA LEU A 56 -7.89 13.70 15.16
C LEU A 56 -9.15 14.36 15.75
N ALA A 57 -9.02 15.63 16.11
CA ALA A 57 -10.15 16.48 16.51
C ALA A 57 -10.89 17.04 15.27
N VAL A 58 -11.27 16.16 14.35
CA VAL A 58 -12.02 16.48 13.12
C VAL A 58 -13.40 15.83 13.22
N ALA A 59 -14.44 16.52 12.75
CA ALA A 59 -15.79 15.95 12.76
C ALA A 59 -15.83 14.65 11.92
N PRO A 60 -16.38 13.54 12.43
CA PRO A 60 -16.41 12.26 11.75
C PRO A 60 -16.99 12.35 10.33
N GLY A 61 -18.05 13.12 10.12
CA GLY A 61 -18.66 13.30 8.78
C GLY A 61 -17.73 13.95 7.76
N ILE A 62 -16.78 14.79 8.17
CA ILE A 62 -15.76 15.37 7.29
C ILE A 62 -14.72 14.28 6.90
N ILE A 63 -14.32 13.47 7.89
CA ILE A 63 -13.39 12.36 7.67
C ILE A 63 -14.00 11.36 6.67
N ASP A 64 -15.23 10.94 6.92
CA ASP A 64 -15.97 10.00 6.06
C ASP A 64 -16.15 10.55 4.65
N GLU A 65 -16.46 11.84 4.50
CA GLU A 65 -16.62 12.49 3.20
C GLU A 65 -15.31 12.48 2.41
N ILE A 66 -14.19 12.88 3.04
CA ILE A 66 -12.89 12.91 2.37
C ILE A 66 -12.47 11.50 1.93
N PHE A 67 -12.56 10.49 2.82
CA PHE A 67 -12.22 9.11 2.46
C PHE A 67 -13.15 8.55 1.39
N SER A 68 -14.45 8.83 1.46
CA SER A 68 -15.40 8.41 0.41
C SER A 68 -15.01 8.97 -0.95
N ARG A 69 -14.62 10.24 -1.03
CA ARG A 69 -14.14 10.85 -2.28
C ARG A 69 -12.85 10.21 -2.78
N LEU A 70 -11.90 9.92 -1.90
CA LEU A 70 -10.64 9.27 -2.26
C LEU A 70 -10.85 7.80 -2.71
N LEU A 71 -11.86 7.13 -2.18
CA LEU A 71 -12.23 5.77 -2.59
C LEU A 71 -12.95 5.75 -3.95
N LEU A 72 -13.92 6.63 -4.15
CA LEU A 72 -14.79 6.61 -5.32
C LEU A 72 -14.22 7.37 -6.53
N ALA A 73 -13.44 8.40 -6.30
CA ALA A 73 -12.91 9.29 -7.34
C ALA A 73 -11.44 9.70 -7.04
N PRO A 74 -10.50 8.73 -6.92
CA PRO A 74 -9.12 9.01 -6.53
C PRO A 74 -8.39 9.93 -7.50
N VAL A 75 -8.60 9.78 -8.80
CA VAL A 75 -7.97 10.61 -9.85
C VAL A 75 -8.44 12.06 -9.74
N GLU A 76 -9.73 12.27 -9.66
CA GLU A 76 -10.39 13.58 -9.60
C GLU A 76 -10.03 14.33 -8.29
N ASN A 77 -9.79 13.61 -7.21
CA ASN A 77 -9.36 14.16 -5.93
C ASN A 77 -7.82 14.26 -5.78
N GLY A 78 -7.08 13.98 -6.86
CA GLY A 78 -5.64 14.16 -6.93
C GLY A 78 -4.87 13.23 -5.99
N LEU A 79 -5.35 12.00 -5.80
CA LEU A 79 -4.59 10.98 -5.07
C LEU A 79 -3.31 10.64 -5.85
N LYS A 80 -2.17 10.80 -5.22
CA LYS A 80 -0.86 10.57 -5.83
C LYS A 80 -0.27 9.23 -5.41
N PRO A 81 0.61 8.63 -6.23
CA PRO A 81 1.47 7.55 -5.76
C PRO A 81 2.42 8.03 -4.66
N MET A 82 2.79 7.12 -3.77
CA MET A 82 3.87 7.35 -2.81
C MET A 82 5.17 7.73 -3.53
N PRO A 83 6.02 8.56 -2.91
CA PRO A 83 7.32 8.90 -3.47
C PRO A 83 8.12 7.67 -3.89
N HIS A 84 8.65 7.66 -5.11
CA HIS A 84 9.41 6.58 -5.73
C HIS A 84 8.63 5.30 -6.07
N ALA A 85 7.37 5.15 -5.69
CA ALA A 85 6.56 3.95 -5.97
C ALA A 85 6.53 3.61 -7.48
N VAL A 86 6.20 4.59 -8.32
CA VAL A 86 6.11 4.40 -9.77
C VAL A 86 7.44 3.90 -10.35
N ALA A 87 8.57 4.52 -9.96
CA ALA A 87 9.88 4.14 -10.48
C ALA A 87 10.26 2.70 -10.10
N VAL A 88 10.08 2.34 -8.81
CA VAL A 88 10.43 1.00 -8.32
C VAL A 88 9.53 -0.07 -8.93
N LEU A 89 8.22 0.18 -9.01
CA LEU A 89 7.26 -0.76 -9.61
C LEU A 89 7.49 -0.92 -11.13
N THR A 90 7.96 0.13 -11.81
CA THR A 90 8.36 0.04 -13.21
C THR A 90 9.56 -0.89 -13.39
N GLU A 91 10.59 -0.75 -12.56
CA GLU A 91 11.73 -1.67 -12.58
C GLU A 91 11.32 -3.11 -12.28
N MET A 92 10.43 -3.32 -11.30
CA MET A 92 9.90 -4.65 -10.95
C MET A 92 9.09 -5.27 -12.07
N SER A 93 8.25 -4.49 -12.75
CA SER A 93 7.37 -4.95 -13.83
C SER A 93 8.13 -5.49 -15.04
N ALA A 94 9.38 -5.07 -15.23
CA ALA A 94 10.26 -5.63 -16.25
C ALA A 94 10.66 -7.11 -15.97
N CYS A 95 10.57 -7.56 -14.72
CA CYS A 95 10.94 -8.92 -14.31
C CYS A 95 9.71 -9.82 -14.10
N ALA A 96 8.61 -9.29 -13.58
CA ALA A 96 7.40 -10.06 -13.28
C ALA A 96 6.17 -9.13 -13.16
N PRO A 97 4.94 -9.65 -13.36
CA PRO A 97 3.72 -8.88 -13.10
C PRO A 97 3.67 -8.35 -11.66
N VAL A 98 3.40 -7.05 -11.50
CA VAL A 98 3.18 -6.44 -10.18
C VAL A 98 1.78 -6.79 -9.67
N THR A 99 1.68 -7.19 -8.42
CA THR A 99 0.40 -7.60 -7.83
C THR A 99 -0.04 -6.64 -6.72
N PHE A 100 -1.25 -6.12 -6.87
CA PHE A 100 -1.93 -5.26 -5.89
C PHE A 100 -3.14 -5.98 -5.30
N ILE A 101 -3.29 -5.95 -3.97
CA ILE A 101 -4.45 -6.49 -3.27
C ILE A 101 -4.91 -5.44 -2.25
N THR A 102 -6.09 -4.88 -2.45
CA THR A 102 -6.63 -3.79 -1.64
C THR A 102 -7.96 -4.15 -1.00
N ALA A 103 -8.24 -3.58 0.17
CA ALA A 103 -9.52 -3.67 0.85
C ALA A 103 -10.63 -2.81 0.23
N ARG A 104 -10.31 -1.97 -0.76
CA ARG A 104 -11.30 -1.10 -1.41
C ARG A 104 -12.48 -1.91 -1.96
N PRO A 105 -13.72 -1.41 -1.79
CA PRO A 105 -14.91 -2.16 -2.18
C PRO A 105 -15.09 -2.24 -3.70
N GLU A 106 -14.66 -1.21 -4.43
CA GLU A 106 -14.83 -1.13 -5.88
C GLU A 106 -13.50 -1.16 -6.60
N ARG A 107 -13.42 -2.01 -7.61
CA ARG A 107 -12.21 -2.19 -8.42
C ARG A 107 -12.00 -1.04 -9.39
N GLU A 108 -13.07 -0.58 -10.04
CA GLU A 108 -12.98 0.37 -11.15
C GLU A 108 -12.27 1.68 -10.80
N PRO A 109 -12.55 2.37 -9.66
CA PRO A 109 -11.83 3.58 -9.31
C PRO A 109 -10.32 3.37 -9.12
N VAL A 110 -9.91 2.23 -8.53
CA VAL A 110 -8.49 1.87 -8.35
C VAL A 110 -7.83 1.56 -9.68
N ASP A 111 -8.51 0.83 -10.54
CA ASP A 111 -8.02 0.46 -11.87
C ASP A 111 -7.74 1.70 -12.73
N ARG A 112 -8.69 2.65 -12.77
CA ARG A 112 -8.50 3.97 -13.42
C ARG A 112 -7.35 4.76 -12.79
N TRP A 113 -7.21 4.71 -11.48
CA TRP A 113 -6.14 5.41 -10.79
C TRP A 113 -4.76 4.82 -11.15
N LEU A 114 -4.63 3.48 -11.22
CA LEU A 114 -3.42 2.81 -11.69
C LEU A 114 -3.11 3.19 -13.14
N GLU A 115 -4.10 3.13 -14.02
CA GLU A 115 -3.94 3.53 -15.43
C GLU A 115 -3.46 4.98 -15.60
N SER A 116 -3.95 5.88 -14.74
CA SER A 116 -3.61 7.32 -14.82
C SER A 116 -2.24 7.66 -14.25
N ASN A 117 -1.69 6.85 -13.34
CA ASN A 117 -0.48 7.17 -12.58
C ASN A 117 0.73 6.32 -12.98
N PHE A 118 0.52 5.20 -13.68
CA PHE A 118 1.61 4.30 -14.06
C PHE A 118 1.82 4.27 -15.58
N PRO A 119 3.06 3.99 -16.04
CA PRO A 119 3.32 3.71 -17.45
C PRO A 119 2.40 2.59 -17.95
N GLN A 120 1.98 2.70 -19.22
CA GLN A 120 0.98 1.79 -19.81
C GLN A 120 1.41 0.31 -19.82
N ASP A 121 2.70 0.04 -19.96
CA ASP A 121 3.28 -1.30 -19.88
C ASP A 121 3.24 -1.87 -18.46
N VAL A 122 3.53 -1.06 -17.45
CA VAL A 122 3.39 -1.44 -16.03
C VAL A 122 1.94 -1.73 -15.68
N TYR A 123 1.02 -0.85 -16.04
CA TYR A 123 -0.41 -1.03 -15.82
C TYR A 123 -0.92 -2.34 -16.43
N ARG A 124 -0.62 -2.58 -17.71
CA ARG A 124 -1.04 -3.80 -18.42
C ARG A 124 -0.42 -5.08 -17.85
N ASN A 125 0.79 -4.98 -17.31
CA ASN A 125 1.49 -6.11 -16.67
C ASN A 125 1.24 -6.15 -15.14
N SER A 126 0.15 -5.55 -14.66
CA SER A 126 -0.23 -5.60 -13.26
C SER A 126 -1.45 -6.51 -13.01
N ARG A 127 -1.57 -6.97 -11.77
CA ARG A 127 -2.73 -7.72 -11.28
C ARG A 127 -3.36 -6.93 -10.13
N LEU A 128 -4.65 -6.67 -10.21
CA LEU A 128 -5.39 -5.97 -9.17
C LEU A 128 -6.50 -6.87 -8.61
N VAL A 129 -6.53 -6.99 -7.28
CA VAL A 129 -7.63 -7.59 -6.52
C VAL A 129 -8.21 -6.55 -5.58
N ALA A 130 -9.49 -6.20 -5.76
CA ALA A 130 -10.26 -5.39 -4.82
C ALA A 130 -11.17 -6.32 -4.02
N MET A 131 -10.93 -6.41 -2.69
CA MET A 131 -11.55 -7.42 -1.82
C MET A 131 -12.87 -6.96 -1.23
N GLY A 132 -13.10 -5.65 -1.12
CA GLY A 132 -14.27 -5.08 -0.48
C GLY A 132 -14.29 -5.16 1.05
N LYS A 133 -13.24 -5.65 1.67
CA LYS A 133 -13.11 -5.80 3.13
C LYS A 133 -11.64 -5.88 3.54
N HIS A 134 -11.36 -5.60 4.80
CA HIS A 134 -9.99 -5.63 5.32
C HIS A 134 -9.49 -7.05 5.67
N GLU A 135 -10.38 -7.98 6.01
CA GLU A 135 -10.06 -9.33 6.43
C GLU A 135 -9.97 -10.29 5.25
N GLY A 136 -9.18 -11.35 5.42
CA GLY A 136 -9.06 -12.44 4.44
C GLY A 136 -8.05 -12.17 3.31
N LYS A 137 -7.17 -11.15 3.43
CA LYS A 137 -6.14 -10.84 2.44
C LYS A 137 -5.19 -12.02 2.22
N ALA A 138 -4.90 -12.79 3.27
CA ALA A 138 -4.02 -13.95 3.21
C ALA A 138 -4.47 -15.02 2.20
N GLN A 139 -5.77 -15.20 2.00
CA GLN A 139 -6.29 -16.12 0.99
C GLN A 139 -5.84 -15.72 -0.42
N TYR A 140 -6.05 -14.46 -0.79
CA TYR A 140 -5.68 -13.95 -2.12
C TYR A 140 -4.16 -13.97 -2.35
N VAL A 141 -3.38 -13.63 -1.32
CA VAL A 141 -1.91 -13.69 -1.37
C VAL A 141 -1.44 -15.11 -1.70
N ARG A 142 -2.03 -16.14 -1.06
CA ARG A 142 -1.72 -17.55 -1.34
C ARG A 142 -2.18 -18.00 -2.73
N GLU A 143 -3.41 -17.65 -3.13
CA GLU A 143 -3.97 -18.03 -4.44
C GLU A 143 -3.14 -17.47 -5.60
N LEU A 144 -2.51 -16.30 -5.40
CA LEU A 144 -1.63 -15.67 -6.37
C LEU A 144 -0.17 -16.14 -6.27
N GLY A 145 0.14 -17.08 -5.37
CA GLY A 145 1.47 -17.65 -5.20
C GLY A 145 2.50 -16.71 -4.60
N LEU A 146 2.04 -15.63 -3.92
CA LEU A 146 2.92 -14.67 -3.28
C LEU A 146 3.45 -15.20 -1.94
N GLN A 147 4.69 -14.86 -1.61
CA GLN A 147 5.33 -15.22 -0.35
C GLN A 147 5.51 -14.03 0.58
N TYR A 148 5.59 -12.82 0.02
CA TYR A 148 5.76 -11.56 0.72
C TYR A 148 4.60 -10.63 0.42
N PHE A 149 4.24 -9.81 1.40
CA PHE A 149 3.23 -8.78 1.18
C PHE A 149 3.55 -7.52 1.98
N VAL A 150 3.46 -6.36 1.32
CA VAL A 150 3.65 -5.05 1.95
C VAL A 150 2.30 -4.46 2.30
N ASP A 151 2.10 -4.12 3.57
CA ASP A 151 0.86 -3.53 4.10
C ASP A 151 1.20 -2.53 5.21
N ASP A 152 0.38 -1.51 5.42
CA ASP A 152 0.56 -0.55 6.51
C ASP A 152 -0.26 -0.90 7.77
N ARG A 153 -1.22 -1.84 7.64
CA ARG A 153 -2.09 -2.25 8.73
C ARG A 153 -1.51 -3.46 9.48
N VAL A 154 -1.24 -3.26 10.78
CA VAL A 154 -0.61 -4.31 11.63
C VAL A 154 -1.47 -5.56 11.73
N GLU A 155 -2.81 -5.41 11.83
CA GLU A 155 -3.75 -6.54 11.92
C GLU A 155 -3.69 -7.42 10.67
N THR A 156 -3.59 -6.81 9.48
CA THR A 156 -3.37 -7.54 8.22
C THR A 156 -2.03 -8.28 8.24
N CYS A 157 -0.97 -7.64 8.72
CA CYS A 157 0.34 -8.27 8.83
C CYS A 157 0.34 -9.47 9.79
N ILE A 158 -0.43 -9.41 10.89
CA ILE A 158 -0.62 -10.54 11.82
C ILE A 158 -1.34 -11.69 11.11
N GLU A 159 -2.43 -11.41 10.40
CA GLU A 159 -3.17 -12.41 9.61
C GLU A 159 -2.26 -13.11 8.57
N LEU A 160 -1.48 -12.33 7.83
CA LEU A 160 -0.53 -12.83 6.85
C LEU A 160 0.52 -13.75 7.49
N ALA A 161 1.11 -13.32 8.61
CA ALA A 161 2.11 -14.12 9.34
C ALA A 161 1.54 -15.45 9.86
N GLN A 162 0.32 -15.43 10.40
CA GLN A 162 -0.40 -16.65 10.83
C GLN A 162 -0.67 -17.60 9.65
N ALA A 163 -0.82 -17.05 8.46
CA ALA A 163 -1.01 -17.79 7.23
C ALA A 163 0.31 -18.29 6.60
N GLY A 164 1.48 -18.04 7.21
CA GLY A 164 2.79 -18.44 6.69
C GLY A 164 3.34 -17.54 5.57
N ILE A 165 2.77 -16.35 5.40
CA ILE A 165 3.23 -15.31 4.47
C ILE A 165 4.14 -14.37 5.24
N PHE A 166 5.20 -13.85 4.61
CA PHE A 166 6.11 -12.89 5.20
C PHE A 166 5.60 -11.46 5.03
N PRO A 167 5.02 -10.82 6.09
CA PRO A 167 4.57 -9.45 6.00
C PRO A 167 5.76 -8.49 6.10
N ILE A 168 5.68 -7.39 5.36
CA ILE A 168 6.57 -6.25 5.47
C ILE A 168 5.70 -5.03 5.76
N VAL A 169 5.91 -4.38 6.90
CA VAL A 169 5.12 -3.21 7.28
C VAL A 169 5.68 -1.96 6.60
N PHE A 170 4.84 -1.23 5.88
CA PHE A 170 5.17 0.12 5.45
C PHE A 170 4.98 1.06 6.64
N ALA A 171 6.07 1.67 7.11
CA ALA A 171 6.09 2.37 8.37
C ALA A 171 5.41 3.74 8.30
N HIS A 172 4.44 3.93 9.18
CA HIS A 172 3.70 5.18 9.38
C HIS A 172 3.57 5.49 10.88
N PRO A 173 3.17 6.72 11.29
CA PRO A 173 3.01 7.04 12.70
C PRO A 173 2.05 6.11 13.45
N TRP A 174 1.03 5.58 12.78
CA TRP A 174 0.03 4.70 13.42
C TRP A 174 0.49 3.26 13.65
N ASN A 175 1.59 2.82 13.02
CA ASN A 175 2.05 1.43 13.18
C ASN A 175 3.45 1.31 13.78
N ARG A 176 4.25 2.38 13.83
CA ARG A 176 5.60 2.37 14.39
C ARG A 176 5.64 1.90 15.84
N GLY A 177 6.53 0.95 16.13
CA GLY A 177 6.71 0.39 17.48
C GLY A 177 5.58 -0.49 17.98
N ARG A 178 4.58 -0.81 17.15
CA ARG A 178 3.41 -1.64 17.53
C ARG A 178 3.49 -3.09 17.05
N HIS A 179 4.58 -3.48 16.42
CA HIS A 179 4.79 -4.82 15.86
C HIS A 179 6.28 -5.20 15.87
N SER A 180 6.58 -6.48 15.61
CA SER A 180 7.94 -7.02 15.47
C SER A 180 8.26 -7.50 14.06
N PHE A 181 7.45 -7.18 13.07
CA PHE A 181 7.65 -7.55 11.67
C PHE A 181 8.76 -6.71 11.02
N ALA A 182 9.28 -7.18 9.89
CA ALA A 182 10.15 -6.39 9.05
C ALA A 182 9.43 -5.10 8.61
N SER A 183 10.13 -3.97 8.66
CA SER A 183 9.59 -2.67 8.27
C SER A 183 10.44 -2.02 7.20
N ILE A 184 9.80 -1.15 6.45
CA ILE A 184 10.38 -0.24 5.47
C ILE A 184 9.79 1.15 5.68
N ASP A 185 10.60 2.19 5.48
CA ASP A 185 10.16 3.58 5.61
C ASP A 185 9.88 4.23 4.24
N SER A 186 10.28 3.57 3.16
CA SER A 186 10.18 4.13 1.80
C SER A 186 10.19 3.05 0.70
N TRP A 187 9.80 3.43 -0.50
CA TRP A 187 9.93 2.60 -1.70
C TRP A 187 11.40 2.32 -2.08
N LEU A 188 12.33 3.18 -1.68
CA LEU A 188 13.76 2.91 -1.88
C LEU A 188 14.26 1.75 -1.01
N ASP A 189 13.68 1.54 0.17
CA ASP A 189 13.97 0.36 1.00
C ASP A 189 13.43 -0.93 0.37
N ILE A 190 12.29 -0.85 -0.32
CA ILE A 190 11.77 -1.97 -1.13
C ILE A 190 12.77 -2.31 -2.23
N LYS A 191 13.22 -1.31 -2.98
CA LYS A 191 14.19 -1.49 -4.07
C LYS A 191 15.46 -2.22 -3.60
N GLN A 192 15.96 -1.91 -2.41
CA GLN A 192 17.16 -2.57 -1.85
C GLN A 192 16.93 -4.05 -1.50
N ARG A 193 15.69 -4.48 -1.31
CA ARG A 193 15.32 -5.85 -0.94
C ARG A 193 15.01 -6.74 -2.15
N ILE A 194 14.82 -6.14 -3.33
CA ILE A 194 14.38 -6.83 -4.53
C ILE A 194 15.55 -7.13 -5.47
N ILE A 195 15.60 -8.35 -5.99
CA ILE A 195 16.59 -8.74 -7.00
C ILE A 195 16.05 -8.38 -8.38
N ILE A 196 16.53 -7.27 -8.95
CA ILE A 196 16.15 -6.85 -10.31
C ILE A 196 17.19 -7.34 -11.34
N ASN A 197 18.45 -7.53 -10.95
CA ASN A 197 19.59 -7.69 -11.87
C ASN A 197 19.85 -9.13 -12.39
N GLU A 198 19.18 -10.15 -11.90
CA GLU A 198 19.48 -11.54 -12.31
C GLU A 198 18.62 -12.04 -13.48
N TYR A 199 17.67 -11.25 -13.98
CA TYR A 199 16.66 -11.72 -14.94
C TYR A 199 16.58 -10.91 -16.24
N VAL A 200 17.48 -9.96 -16.48
CA VAL A 200 17.60 -9.25 -17.74
C VAL A 200 18.73 -9.90 -18.57
N SER A 201 18.43 -11.03 -19.19
CA SER A 201 19.26 -11.64 -20.22
C SER A 201 18.39 -12.13 -21.36
#